data_8117b74f66da0c3cc57da67b506ecbdf
#
_entry.id   8117b74f66da0c3cc57da67b506ecbdf
#
_cell.length_a   1.000
_cell.length_b   1.000
_cell.length_c   1.000
_cell.angle_alpha   90.00
_cell.angle_beta   90.00
_cell.angle_gamma   90.00
#
_symmetry.space_group_name_H-M   'P 1'
#
loop_
_entity.id
_entity.type
_entity.pdbx_description
1 polymer ?
#
loop_
_entity_poly.entity_id
_entity_poly.type
_entity_poly.pdbx_seq_one_letter_code
_entity_poly.pdbx_strand_id
1 'polypeptide(L)'
;FGIWIEPEMVNPKSELYEKHPDWVLRQEKRPDIYFRNQLVLDLTNPEVRDFVFKVVDDLFTENPTLAFIKWDCNAPVFNGHSKYLERESIPQSHLYVEYSRGLLDVLERIRAKYPTVPIMLCSGGGGRSDYNLLKYFTEFWLSDNTDPLERVFMQWNYSYHYPAIAMCTHVTDWSKETSLKYRIDVASMGKLGFDIRANELSDRDMTFAQQTVRNYDDFKDIVWQGEMYRLASP
;
A
#
# COMPACT_ATOMS: atom_id res chain seq x y z
N PHE A 1 -2.70 15.61 -7.17
CA PHE A 1 -1.64 14.60 -7.32
C PHE A 1 -1.55 13.71 -6.07
N GLY A 2 -0.83 12.57 -6.17
CA GLY A 2 -0.58 11.68 -5.04
C GLY A 2 0.90 11.42 -4.84
N ILE A 3 1.27 10.84 -3.68
CA ILE A 3 2.64 10.49 -3.34
C ILE A 3 2.73 9.06 -2.81
N TRP A 4 3.81 8.37 -3.12
CA TRP A 4 4.21 7.11 -2.51
C TRP A 4 5.16 7.38 -1.34
N ILE A 5 4.91 6.76 -0.20
CA ILE A 5 5.74 6.87 1.01
C ILE A 5 5.92 5.52 1.69
N GLU A 6 7.03 5.36 2.40
CA GLU A 6 7.33 4.23 3.28
C GLU A 6 7.60 4.74 4.72
N PRO A 7 6.57 5.23 5.43
CA PRO A 7 6.79 5.96 6.69
C PRO A 7 7.20 5.08 7.87
N GLU A 8 7.09 3.77 7.73
CA GLU A 8 7.54 2.77 8.70
C GLU A 8 9.00 2.33 8.48
N MET A 9 9.67 2.87 7.45
CA MET A 9 11.00 2.46 7.05
C MET A 9 12.02 3.55 7.31
N VAL A 10 13.27 3.15 7.56
CA VAL A 10 14.39 4.07 7.71
C VAL A 10 15.63 3.55 7.00
N ASN A 11 16.33 4.43 6.28
CA ASN A 11 17.62 4.10 5.69
C ASN A 11 18.72 4.31 6.73
N PRO A 12 19.65 3.36 6.93
CA PRO A 12 20.73 3.47 7.93
C PRO A 12 21.73 4.59 7.65
N LYS A 13 21.66 5.23 6.48
CA LYS A 13 22.49 6.41 6.14
C LYS A 13 21.70 7.73 6.21
N SER A 14 20.49 7.70 6.77
CA SER A 14 19.64 8.89 6.92
C SER A 14 19.95 9.64 8.22
N GLU A 15 19.68 10.94 8.24
CA GLU A 15 19.75 11.75 9.47
C GLU A 15 18.83 11.21 10.57
N LEU A 16 17.69 10.65 10.22
CA LEU A 16 16.78 10.04 11.17
C LEU A 16 17.47 8.90 11.93
N TYR A 17 18.13 8.00 11.23
CA TYR A 17 18.82 6.88 11.83
C TYR A 17 20.05 7.34 12.64
N GLU A 18 20.77 8.36 12.16
CA GLU A 18 21.92 8.94 12.89
C GLU A 18 21.49 9.54 14.23
N LYS A 19 20.34 10.23 14.26
CA LYS A 19 19.80 10.85 15.48
C LYS A 19 19.13 9.85 16.42
N HIS A 20 18.49 8.82 15.88
CA HIS A 20 17.66 7.86 16.61
C HIS A 20 17.94 6.41 16.19
N PRO A 21 19.17 5.91 16.42
CA PRO A 21 19.53 4.53 16.05
C PRO A 21 18.78 3.47 16.89
N ASP A 22 18.17 3.87 17.99
CA ASP A 22 17.37 3.05 18.88
C ASP A 22 15.88 2.95 18.48
N TRP A 23 15.46 3.69 17.44
CA TRP A 23 14.09 3.66 16.94
C TRP A 23 13.80 2.51 15.98
N VAL A 24 14.77 1.66 15.70
CA VAL A 24 14.60 0.52 14.79
C VAL A 24 14.41 -0.79 15.54
N LEU A 25 13.62 -1.67 14.96
CA LEU A 25 13.52 -3.05 15.42
C LEU A 25 14.80 -3.80 15.06
N ARG A 26 15.59 -4.16 16.06
CA ARG A 26 16.86 -4.90 15.86
C ARG A 26 17.27 -5.68 17.09
N GLN A 27 17.90 -6.81 16.87
CA GLN A 27 18.47 -7.64 17.92
C GLN A 27 19.97 -7.38 18.04
N GLU A 28 20.45 -6.81 19.15
CA GLU A 28 21.83 -6.33 19.33
C GLU A 28 22.93 -7.37 19.06
N LYS A 29 22.65 -8.64 19.34
CA LYS A 29 23.64 -9.73 19.15
C LYS A 29 23.56 -10.43 17.79
N ARG A 30 22.78 -9.86 16.86
CA ARG A 30 22.65 -10.38 15.49
C ARG A 30 22.95 -9.30 14.49
N PRO A 31 23.50 -9.64 13.31
CA PRO A 31 23.67 -8.66 12.24
C PRO A 31 22.31 -8.12 11.78
N ASP A 32 22.29 -6.86 11.41
CA ASP A 32 21.12 -6.29 10.75
C ASP A 32 20.89 -6.98 9.40
N ILE A 33 19.64 -7.23 9.09
CA ILE A 33 19.23 -7.71 7.79
C ILE A 33 18.50 -6.58 7.09
N TYR A 34 19.09 -6.09 6.02
CA TYR A 34 18.52 -5.02 5.22
C TYR A 34 17.69 -5.59 4.07
N PHE A 35 16.50 -5.06 3.89
CA PHE A 35 15.72 -5.25 2.69
C PHE A 35 15.57 -3.90 1.99
N ARG A 36 15.96 -3.79 0.72
CA ARG A 36 16.00 -2.51 -0.02
C ARG A 36 16.83 -1.41 0.68
N ASN A 37 17.88 -1.80 1.41
CA ASN A 37 18.70 -0.90 2.25
C ASN A 37 17.91 -0.18 3.36
N GLN A 38 16.88 -0.80 3.87
CA GLN A 38 16.00 -0.22 4.89
C GLN A 38 15.93 -1.12 6.13
N LEU A 39 15.63 -0.49 7.27
CA LEU A 39 15.24 -1.10 8.54
C LEU A 39 13.82 -0.66 8.89
N VAL A 40 13.17 -1.40 9.77
CA VAL A 40 11.81 -1.13 10.23
C VAL A 40 11.86 -0.28 11.49
N LEU A 41 11.12 0.83 11.50
CA LEU A 41 10.93 1.66 12.68
C LEU A 41 10.06 0.94 13.74
N ASP A 42 10.35 1.17 15.00
CA ASP A 42 9.67 0.53 16.13
C ASP A 42 8.37 1.26 16.51
N LEU A 43 7.26 0.91 15.90
CA LEU A 43 5.95 1.49 16.24
C LEU A 43 5.41 1.10 17.63
N THR A 44 6.10 0.24 18.38
CA THR A 44 5.76 0.04 19.81
C THR A 44 6.12 1.29 20.62
N ASN A 45 7.10 2.08 20.15
CA ASN A 45 7.55 3.32 20.79
C ASN A 45 6.62 4.50 20.43
N PRO A 46 6.00 5.17 21.42
CA PRO A 46 5.15 6.35 21.18
C PRO A 46 5.85 7.48 20.41
N GLU A 47 7.13 7.74 20.67
CA GLU A 47 7.90 8.79 19.98
C GLU A 47 8.02 8.50 18.47
N VAL A 48 8.18 7.23 18.10
CA VAL A 48 8.21 6.79 16.71
C VAL A 48 6.84 6.97 16.05
N ARG A 49 5.77 6.65 16.78
CA ARG A 49 4.40 6.88 16.28
C ARG A 49 4.12 8.36 16.03
N ASP A 50 4.57 9.22 16.95
CA ASP A 50 4.43 10.68 16.79
C ASP A 50 5.22 11.18 15.59
N PHE A 51 6.43 10.65 15.38
CA PHE A 51 7.23 10.96 14.19
C PHE A 51 6.52 10.53 12.90
N VAL A 52 6.04 9.29 12.82
CA VAL A 52 5.35 8.76 11.63
C VAL A 52 4.07 9.56 11.34
N PHE A 53 3.28 9.87 12.37
CA PHE A 53 2.14 10.75 12.22
C PHE A 53 2.53 12.11 11.68
N LYS A 54 3.59 12.72 12.25
CA LYS A 54 4.06 14.04 11.83
C LYS A 54 4.53 14.06 10.38
N VAL A 55 5.21 13.02 9.90
CA VAL A 55 5.63 12.91 8.49
C VAL A 55 4.42 13.02 7.54
N VAL A 56 3.34 12.33 7.85
CA VAL A 56 2.11 12.37 7.03
C VAL A 56 1.41 13.72 7.19
N ASP A 57 1.37 14.25 8.39
CA ASP A 57 0.75 15.54 8.69
C ASP A 57 1.44 16.70 7.98
N ASP A 58 2.77 16.72 8.02
CA ASP A 58 3.58 17.72 7.31
C ASP A 58 3.35 17.65 5.80
N LEU A 59 3.30 16.43 5.22
CA LEU A 59 3.02 16.25 3.79
C LEU A 59 1.72 16.93 3.37
N PHE A 60 0.64 16.75 4.12
CA PHE A 60 -0.66 17.37 3.81
C PHE A 60 -0.67 18.87 4.10
N THR A 61 -0.02 19.29 5.17
CA THR A 61 0.03 20.69 5.59
C THR A 61 0.85 21.54 4.60
N GLU A 62 1.98 21.03 4.17
CA GLU A 62 2.88 21.73 3.24
C GLU A 62 2.40 21.61 1.78
N ASN A 63 1.57 20.61 1.48
CA ASN A 63 1.06 20.36 0.13
C ASN A 63 -0.48 20.25 0.12
N PRO A 64 -1.21 21.35 0.23
CA PRO A 64 -2.69 21.34 0.32
C PRO A 64 -3.40 20.73 -0.90
N THR A 65 -2.71 20.56 -2.01
CA THR A 65 -3.22 19.90 -3.23
C THR A 65 -2.93 18.40 -3.28
N LEU A 66 -2.25 17.85 -2.27
CA LEU A 66 -2.02 16.41 -2.15
C LEU A 66 -3.35 15.69 -1.87
N ALA A 67 -3.75 14.81 -2.79
CA ALA A 67 -5.06 14.19 -2.79
C ALA A 67 -5.03 12.67 -2.63
N PHE A 68 -3.83 12.07 -2.50
CA PHE A 68 -3.67 10.62 -2.44
C PHE A 68 -2.33 10.23 -1.85
N ILE A 69 -2.32 9.18 -1.02
CA ILE A 69 -1.09 8.54 -0.54
C ILE A 69 -1.11 7.05 -0.89
N LYS A 70 -0.01 6.54 -1.45
CA LYS A 70 0.32 5.12 -1.42
C LYS A 70 1.26 4.86 -0.24
N TRP A 71 0.73 4.21 0.78
CA TRP A 71 1.47 3.83 1.99
C TRP A 71 2.06 2.44 1.82
N ASP A 72 3.35 2.34 1.84
CA ASP A 72 4.06 1.09 1.64
C ASP A 72 4.93 0.73 2.85
N CYS A 73 5.24 -0.57 2.98
CA CYS A 73 6.16 -1.10 3.97
C CYS A 73 6.81 -2.36 3.40
N ASN A 74 7.97 -2.21 2.81
CA ASN A 74 8.60 -3.27 2.02
C ASN A 74 9.67 -4.07 2.76
N ALA A 75 10.02 -3.71 3.99
CA ALA A 75 10.99 -4.46 4.77
C ALA A 75 10.30 -5.34 5.82
N PRO A 76 10.44 -6.67 5.72
CA PRO A 76 9.95 -7.56 6.77
C PRO A 76 10.80 -7.42 8.04
N VAL A 77 10.17 -7.67 9.20
CA VAL A 77 10.86 -7.67 10.50
C VAL A 77 11.57 -9.01 10.69
N PHE A 78 12.86 -9.07 10.38
CA PHE A 78 13.64 -10.30 10.52
C PHE A 78 14.13 -10.50 11.96
N ASN A 79 14.97 -9.67 12.48
CA ASN A 79 15.51 -9.77 13.82
C ASN A 79 14.75 -8.85 14.79
N GLY A 80 13.45 -9.10 14.92
CA GLY A 80 12.57 -8.25 15.70
C GLY A 80 12.89 -8.26 17.19
N HIS A 81 13.30 -7.10 17.70
CA HIS A 81 13.41 -6.78 19.12
C HIS A 81 13.22 -5.27 19.28
N SER A 82 12.43 -4.89 20.25
CA SER A 82 12.15 -3.50 20.58
C SER A 82 12.91 -3.07 21.84
N LYS A 83 13.75 -2.07 21.70
CA LYS A 83 14.40 -1.43 22.87
C LYS A 83 13.40 -0.70 23.75
N TYR A 84 12.32 -0.20 23.15
CA TYR A 84 11.24 0.43 23.92
C TYR A 84 10.55 -0.59 24.84
N LEU A 85 10.11 -1.74 24.29
CA LEU A 85 9.48 -2.79 25.11
C LEU A 85 10.41 -3.31 26.21
N GLU A 86 11.71 -3.46 25.91
CA GLU A 86 12.69 -3.86 26.90
C GLU A 86 12.77 -2.85 28.05
N ARG A 87 12.88 -1.55 27.73
CA ARG A 87 12.93 -0.46 28.71
C ARG A 87 11.68 -0.41 29.59
N GLU A 88 10.51 -0.62 29.00
CA GLU A 88 9.22 -0.63 29.69
C GLU A 88 8.91 -1.97 30.39
N SER A 89 9.84 -2.92 30.39
CA SER A 89 9.66 -4.27 30.96
C SER A 89 8.48 -5.04 30.37
N ILE A 90 8.13 -4.78 29.10
CA ILE A 90 7.12 -5.50 28.35
C ILE A 90 7.79 -6.68 27.63
N PRO A 91 7.26 -7.91 27.75
CA PRO A 91 7.86 -9.06 27.10
C PRO A 91 7.97 -8.91 25.58
N GLN A 92 9.12 -9.28 25.01
CA GLN A 92 9.35 -9.23 23.55
C GLN A 92 8.39 -10.13 22.74
N SER A 93 7.78 -11.12 23.37
CA SER A 93 6.71 -11.92 22.77
C SER A 93 5.46 -11.10 22.37
N HIS A 94 5.32 -9.90 22.92
CA HIS A 94 4.24 -8.97 22.57
C HIS A 94 4.59 -8.07 21.35
N LEU A 95 5.81 -8.12 20.84
CA LEU A 95 6.31 -7.21 19.81
C LEU A 95 5.33 -7.01 18.63
N TYR A 96 4.88 -8.09 18.02
CA TYR A 96 4.04 -7.98 16.82
C TYR A 96 2.63 -7.45 17.12
N VAL A 97 2.11 -7.77 18.30
CA VAL A 97 0.80 -7.24 18.74
C VAL A 97 0.92 -5.75 19.05
N GLU A 98 1.95 -5.34 19.79
CA GLU A 98 2.17 -3.92 20.14
C GLU A 98 2.56 -3.09 18.91
N TYR A 99 3.31 -3.65 17.97
CA TYR A 99 3.59 -3.02 16.69
C TYR A 99 2.30 -2.74 15.91
N SER A 100 1.44 -3.75 15.79
CA SER A 100 0.16 -3.61 15.10
C SER A 100 -0.75 -2.58 15.78
N ARG A 101 -0.80 -2.56 17.11
CA ARG A 101 -1.52 -1.52 17.88
C ARG A 101 -0.95 -0.13 17.63
N GLY A 102 0.38 -0.02 17.56
CA GLY A 102 1.06 1.23 17.25
C GLY A 102 0.73 1.74 15.85
N LEU A 103 0.67 0.85 14.85
CA LEU A 103 0.24 1.20 13.50
C LEU A 103 -1.21 1.70 13.49
N LEU A 104 -2.11 0.99 14.18
CA LEU A 104 -3.52 1.39 14.26
C LEU A 104 -3.69 2.76 14.92
N ASP A 105 -2.95 3.05 16.00
CA ASP A 105 -2.95 4.37 16.65
C ASP A 105 -2.57 5.49 15.67
N VAL A 106 -1.50 5.32 14.90
CA VAL A 106 -1.09 6.28 13.88
C VAL A 106 -2.17 6.48 12.82
N LEU A 107 -2.74 5.38 12.33
CA LEU A 107 -3.78 5.41 11.29
C LEU A 107 -5.08 6.06 11.79
N GLU A 108 -5.48 5.81 13.03
CA GLU A 108 -6.63 6.47 13.66
C GLU A 108 -6.45 7.98 13.72
N ARG A 109 -5.29 8.44 14.15
CA ARG A 109 -4.94 9.86 14.22
C ARG A 109 -4.96 10.51 12.83
N ILE A 110 -4.41 9.83 11.82
CA ILE A 110 -4.43 10.30 10.44
C ILE A 110 -5.88 10.41 9.94
N ARG A 111 -6.71 9.38 10.16
CA ARG A 111 -8.12 9.41 9.73
C ARG A 111 -8.96 10.44 10.46
N ALA A 112 -8.69 10.67 11.73
CA ALA A 112 -9.36 11.73 12.48
C ALA A 112 -9.09 13.13 11.88
N LYS A 113 -7.87 13.38 11.39
CA LYS A 113 -7.48 14.67 10.81
C LYS A 113 -7.79 14.77 9.30
N TYR A 114 -7.65 13.66 8.56
CA TYR A 114 -7.80 13.58 7.11
C TYR A 114 -8.80 12.49 6.70
N PRO A 115 -10.09 12.63 7.06
CA PRO A 115 -11.08 11.54 6.93
C PRO A 115 -11.38 11.14 5.47
N THR A 116 -11.24 12.06 4.54
CA THR A 116 -11.66 11.86 3.14
C THR A 116 -10.53 11.55 2.17
N VAL A 117 -9.27 11.67 2.60
CA VAL A 117 -8.14 11.43 1.70
C VAL A 117 -8.01 9.93 1.40
N PRO A 118 -8.00 9.51 0.14
CA PRO A 118 -7.72 8.14 -0.23
C PRO A 118 -6.29 7.75 0.14
N ILE A 119 -6.15 6.60 0.80
CA ILE A 119 -4.86 6.01 1.13
C ILE A 119 -4.86 4.57 0.64
N MET A 120 -3.93 4.23 -0.25
CA MET A 120 -3.70 2.87 -0.72
C MET A 120 -2.72 2.15 0.20
N LEU A 121 -3.08 0.96 0.66
CA LEU A 121 -2.18 0.08 1.39
C LEU A 121 -1.32 -0.74 0.41
N CYS A 122 -0.02 -0.74 0.64
CA CYS A 122 0.92 -1.64 0.00
C CYS A 122 1.92 -2.22 1.04
N SER A 123 2.40 -3.40 0.79
CA SER A 123 3.49 -4.03 1.54
C SER A 123 4.06 -5.14 0.68
N GLY A 124 4.93 -4.78 -0.29
CA GLY A 124 5.35 -5.70 -1.33
C GLY A 124 4.16 -6.31 -2.09
N GLY A 125 3.20 -5.47 -2.49
CA GLY A 125 1.88 -5.89 -2.92
C GLY A 125 0.91 -6.05 -1.76
N GLY A 126 0.10 -7.12 -1.77
CA GLY A 126 -0.97 -7.39 -0.81
C GLY A 126 -0.51 -8.04 0.51
N GLY A 127 0.76 -7.92 0.89
CA GLY A 127 1.32 -8.61 2.06
C GLY A 127 0.67 -8.27 3.41
N ARG A 128 -0.05 -7.15 3.49
CA ARG A 128 -0.81 -6.74 4.68
C ARG A 128 -2.28 -6.47 4.38
N SER A 129 -2.85 -7.14 3.39
CA SER A 129 -4.29 -7.06 3.12
C SER A 129 -5.06 -7.69 4.30
N ASP A 130 -5.53 -6.84 5.20
CA ASP A 130 -6.25 -7.19 6.43
C ASP A 130 -7.57 -6.43 6.47
N TYR A 131 -8.65 -7.11 6.85
CA TYR A 131 -9.98 -6.49 6.96
C TYR A 131 -10.02 -5.32 7.94
N ASN A 132 -9.29 -5.39 9.04
CA ASN A 132 -9.26 -4.32 10.03
C ASN A 132 -8.60 -3.06 9.46
N LEU A 133 -7.64 -3.22 8.56
CA LEU A 133 -6.96 -2.09 7.90
C LEU A 133 -7.86 -1.38 6.89
N LEU A 134 -8.92 -2.01 6.37
CA LEU A 134 -9.90 -1.34 5.50
C LEU A 134 -10.69 -0.21 6.17
N LYS A 135 -10.63 -0.08 7.50
CA LYS A 135 -11.13 1.13 8.19
C LYS A 135 -10.30 2.37 7.87
N TYR A 136 -9.02 2.17 7.57
CA TYR A 136 -8.04 3.24 7.43
C TYR A 136 -7.56 3.42 6.00
N PHE A 137 -7.56 2.34 5.21
CA PHE A 137 -7.17 2.34 3.81
C PHE A 137 -8.40 2.23 2.92
N THR A 138 -8.45 3.04 1.89
CA THR A 138 -9.57 3.02 0.94
C THR A 138 -9.45 1.90 -0.09
N GLU A 139 -8.23 1.42 -0.26
CA GLU A 139 -7.88 0.40 -1.23
C GLU A 139 -6.52 -0.21 -0.91
N PHE A 140 -6.21 -1.33 -1.56
CA PHE A 140 -4.92 -1.97 -1.44
C PHE A 140 -4.38 -2.44 -2.79
N TRP A 141 -3.05 -2.50 -2.87
CA TRP A 141 -2.32 -3.03 -4.01
C TRP A 141 -2.24 -4.54 -3.90
N LEU A 142 -2.84 -5.27 -4.86
CA LEU A 142 -2.98 -6.73 -4.80
C LEU A 142 -1.64 -7.45 -4.84
N SER A 143 -0.77 -7.05 -5.76
CA SER A 143 0.54 -7.65 -6.02
C SER A 143 1.38 -6.73 -6.89
N ASP A 144 2.69 -6.76 -6.70
CA ASP A 144 3.64 -6.12 -7.62
C ASP A 144 3.75 -6.86 -8.95
N ASN A 145 3.33 -8.13 -9.01
CA ASN A 145 3.13 -8.80 -10.28
C ASN A 145 1.85 -8.27 -10.96
N THR A 146 2.03 -7.50 -12.00
CA THR A 146 0.97 -6.85 -12.77
C THR A 146 0.73 -7.47 -14.14
N ASP A 147 1.28 -8.68 -14.37
CA ASP A 147 0.98 -9.44 -15.57
C ASP A 147 -0.54 -9.68 -15.67
N PRO A 148 -1.20 -9.29 -16.76
CA PRO A 148 -2.65 -9.35 -16.86
C PRO A 148 -3.20 -10.79 -16.88
N LEU A 149 -2.42 -11.78 -17.32
CA LEU A 149 -2.83 -13.19 -17.25
C LEU A 149 -2.84 -13.67 -15.79
N GLU A 150 -1.78 -13.36 -15.03
CA GLU A 150 -1.71 -13.66 -13.60
C GLU A 150 -2.76 -12.89 -12.79
N ARG A 151 -3.04 -11.63 -13.19
CA ARG A 151 -4.04 -10.79 -12.50
C ARG A 151 -5.46 -11.34 -12.61
N VAL A 152 -5.83 -12.07 -13.64
CA VAL A 152 -7.13 -12.77 -13.71
C VAL A 152 -7.28 -13.68 -12.49
N PHE A 153 -6.28 -14.52 -12.20
CA PHE A 153 -6.32 -15.45 -11.07
C PHE A 153 -6.21 -14.71 -9.72
N MET A 154 -5.35 -13.71 -9.62
CA MET A 154 -5.19 -12.93 -8.40
C MET A 154 -6.48 -12.19 -8.04
N GLN A 155 -7.09 -11.45 -8.98
CA GLN A 155 -8.31 -10.70 -8.76
C GLN A 155 -9.48 -11.63 -8.45
N TRP A 156 -9.57 -12.79 -9.14
CA TRP A 156 -10.54 -13.81 -8.82
C TRP A 156 -10.43 -14.28 -7.38
N ASN A 157 -9.22 -14.66 -6.94
CA ASN A 157 -9.00 -15.15 -5.58
C ASN A 157 -9.25 -14.07 -4.51
N TYR A 158 -8.75 -12.85 -4.72
CA TYR A 158 -9.02 -11.73 -3.81
C TYR A 158 -10.51 -11.39 -3.69
N SER A 159 -11.27 -11.56 -4.77
CA SER A 159 -12.71 -11.27 -4.78
C SER A 159 -13.55 -12.19 -3.86
N TYR A 160 -12.98 -13.28 -3.34
CA TYR A 160 -13.64 -14.08 -2.29
C TYR A 160 -13.60 -13.40 -0.92
N HIS A 161 -12.66 -12.50 -0.72
CA HIS A 161 -12.39 -11.88 0.57
C HIS A 161 -12.61 -10.36 0.56
N TYR A 162 -12.44 -9.70 -0.59
CA TYR A 162 -12.45 -8.24 -0.68
C TYR A 162 -13.39 -7.75 -1.78
N PRO A 163 -14.13 -6.66 -1.54
CA PRO A 163 -14.96 -6.05 -2.56
C PRO A 163 -14.08 -5.40 -3.65
N ALA A 164 -14.60 -5.34 -4.87
CA ALA A 164 -13.88 -4.77 -6.01
C ALA A 164 -13.44 -3.32 -5.78
N ILE A 165 -14.23 -2.53 -5.04
CA ILE A 165 -13.89 -1.15 -4.68
C ILE A 165 -12.61 -1.02 -3.84
N ALA A 166 -12.19 -2.07 -3.14
CA ALA A 166 -10.96 -2.06 -2.35
C ALA A 166 -9.72 -2.55 -3.13
N MET A 167 -9.91 -3.09 -4.32
CA MET A 167 -8.85 -3.70 -5.12
C MET A 167 -8.31 -2.73 -6.19
N CYS A 168 -7.04 -2.33 -6.10
CA CYS A 168 -6.37 -1.57 -7.15
C CYS A 168 -5.94 -2.50 -8.29
N THR A 169 -6.49 -2.24 -9.46
CA THR A 169 -6.27 -3.04 -10.66
C THR A 169 -5.76 -2.12 -11.77
N HIS A 170 -4.43 -2.13 -11.99
CA HIS A 170 -3.81 -1.20 -12.93
C HIS A 170 -3.39 -1.89 -14.22
N VAL A 171 -3.54 -1.16 -15.32
CA VAL A 171 -2.89 -1.45 -16.60
C VAL A 171 -1.44 -1.03 -16.49
N THR A 172 -0.51 -1.96 -16.76
CA THR A 172 0.93 -1.68 -16.67
C THR A 172 1.65 -2.07 -17.95
N ASP A 173 2.95 -1.73 -18.02
CA ASP A 173 3.84 -2.13 -19.10
C ASP A 173 4.48 -3.51 -18.89
N TRP A 174 4.04 -4.29 -17.90
CA TRP A 174 4.66 -5.56 -17.54
C TRP A 174 4.64 -6.57 -18.69
N SER A 175 3.51 -6.87 -19.25
CA SER A 175 3.37 -7.84 -20.34
C SER A 175 2.82 -7.17 -21.60
N LYS A 176 3.72 -6.59 -22.41
CA LYS A 176 3.34 -5.93 -23.67
C LYS A 176 2.91 -6.91 -24.78
N GLU A 177 3.07 -8.21 -24.57
CA GLU A 177 2.63 -9.26 -25.51
C GLU A 177 1.11 -9.37 -25.57
N THR A 178 0.42 -9.00 -24.50
CA THR A 178 -1.05 -8.94 -24.47
C THR A 178 -1.54 -7.62 -25.05
N SER A 179 -2.69 -7.64 -25.73
CA SER A 179 -3.29 -6.43 -26.27
C SER A 179 -3.64 -5.41 -25.17
N LEU A 180 -3.57 -4.13 -25.48
CA LEU A 180 -3.99 -3.07 -24.55
C LEU A 180 -5.45 -3.28 -24.10
N LYS A 181 -6.33 -3.72 -25.02
CA LYS A 181 -7.71 -4.06 -24.69
C LYS A 181 -7.79 -5.11 -23.57
N TYR A 182 -7.08 -6.23 -23.72
CA TYR A 182 -7.11 -7.29 -22.72
C TYR A 182 -6.63 -6.79 -21.35
N ARG A 183 -5.53 -6.05 -21.31
CA ARG A 183 -5.01 -5.44 -20.06
C ARG A 183 -6.03 -4.53 -19.38
N ILE A 184 -6.73 -3.72 -20.18
CA ILE A 184 -7.77 -2.82 -19.68
C ILE A 184 -9.00 -3.60 -19.19
N ASP A 185 -9.45 -4.62 -19.92
CA ASP A 185 -10.61 -5.43 -19.52
C ASP A 185 -10.35 -6.10 -18.15
N VAL A 186 -9.16 -6.68 -17.96
CA VAL A 186 -8.76 -7.27 -16.67
C VAL A 186 -8.71 -6.20 -15.57
N ALA A 187 -8.11 -5.04 -15.84
CA ALA A 187 -8.00 -3.97 -14.87
C ALA A 187 -9.35 -3.32 -14.54
N SER A 188 -10.33 -3.39 -15.42
CA SER A 188 -11.68 -2.82 -15.20
C SER A 188 -12.51 -3.60 -14.17
N MET A 189 -12.03 -4.76 -13.69
CA MET A 189 -12.73 -5.58 -12.69
C MET A 189 -12.50 -5.13 -11.24
N GLY A 190 -11.84 -4.01 -11.03
CA GLY A 190 -11.61 -3.35 -9.73
C GLY A 190 -11.47 -1.85 -9.91
N LYS A 191 -10.66 -1.18 -9.10
CA LYS A 191 -10.31 0.24 -9.30
C LYS A 191 -9.31 0.36 -10.45
N LEU A 192 -9.80 0.71 -11.61
CA LEU A 192 -8.99 0.92 -12.81
C LEU A 192 -7.98 2.05 -12.61
N GLY A 193 -6.74 1.78 -12.93
CA GLY A 193 -5.67 2.78 -13.01
C GLY A 193 -4.72 2.45 -14.16
N PHE A 194 -3.88 3.41 -14.50
CA PHE A 194 -2.85 3.25 -15.52
C PHE A 194 -1.48 3.59 -14.90
N ASP A 195 -0.59 2.62 -14.93
CA ASP A 195 0.81 2.74 -14.53
C ASP A 195 1.67 2.33 -15.72
N ILE A 196 1.64 3.17 -16.75
CA ILE A 196 2.27 2.98 -18.04
C ILE A 196 2.98 4.27 -18.50
N ARG A 197 3.90 4.12 -19.44
CA ARG A 197 4.51 5.26 -20.13
C ARG A 197 3.58 5.75 -21.24
N ALA A 198 2.65 6.64 -20.87
CA ALA A 198 1.63 7.14 -21.78
C ALA A 198 2.19 7.78 -23.06
N ASN A 199 3.38 8.38 -22.97
CA ASN A 199 4.10 8.97 -24.12
C ASN A 199 4.66 7.93 -25.13
N GLU A 200 4.65 6.64 -24.78
CA GLU A 200 5.03 5.54 -25.68
C GLU A 200 3.83 4.89 -26.38
N LEU A 201 2.61 5.30 -26.04
CA LEU A 201 1.42 4.80 -26.71
C LEU A 201 1.32 5.38 -28.13
N SER A 202 0.83 4.56 -29.06
CA SER A 202 0.38 5.07 -30.38
C SER A 202 -0.85 5.97 -30.21
N ASP A 203 -1.08 6.90 -31.14
CA ASP A 203 -2.29 7.75 -31.13
C ASP A 203 -3.58 6.94 -31.07
N ARG A 204 -3.60 5.78 -31.72
CA ARG A 204 -4.73 4.83 -31.67
C ARG A 204 -4.93 4.27 -30.27
N ASP A 205 -3.87 3.80 -29.62
CA ASP A 205 -3.92 3.22 -28.28
C ASP A 205 -4.25 4.27 -27.23
N MET A 206 -3.72 5.48 -27.39
CA MET A 206 -4.07 6.62 -26.53
C MET A 206 -5.56 6.95 -26.64
N THR A 207 -6.08 7.05 -27.85
CA THR A 207 -7.51 7.31 -28.08
C THR A 207 -8.37 6.20 -27.49
N PHE A 208 -7.96 4.95 -27.66
CA PHE A 208 -8.65 3.78 -27.10
C PHE A 208 -8.64 3.81 -25.55
N ALA A 209 -7.48 4.08 -24.93
CA ALA A 209 -7.38 4.18 -23.49
C ALA A 209 -8.27 5.30 -22.90
N GLN A 210 -8.25 6.50 -23.54
CA GLN A 210 -9.12 7.60 -23.14
C GLN A 210 -10.61 7.27 -23.25
N GLN A 211 -11.00 6.58 -24.33
CA GLN A 211 -12.40 6.13 -24.47
C GLN A 211 -12.78 5.11 -23.41
N THR A 212 -11.85 4.21 -23.07
CA THR A 212 -12.10 3.19 -22.04
C THR A 212 -12.26 3.81 -20.65
N VAL A 213 -11.50 4.86 -20.29
CA VAL A 213 -11.70 5.58 -19.03
C VAL A 213 -13.11 6.16 -18.96
N ARG A 214 -13.58 6.79 -20.04
CA ARG A 214 -14.97 7.29 -20.09
C ARG A 214 -16.01 6.18 -19.93
N ASN A 215 -15.83 5.08 -20.66
CA ASN A 215 -16.73 3.93 -20.55
C ASN A 215 -16.70 3.32 -19.13
N TYR A 216 -15.53 3.24 -18.51
CA TYR A 216 -15.39 2.74 -17.14
C TYR A 216 -16.16 3.61 -16.15
N ASP A 217 -16.16 4.92 -16.31
CA ASP A 217 -16.95 5.82 -15.48
C ASP A 217 -18.46 5.53 -15.55
N ASP A 218 -18.95 5.03 -16.67
CA ASP A 218 -20.36 4.69 -16.87
C ASP A 218 -20.79 3.41 -16.14
N PHE A 219 -19.87 2.46 -15.89
CA PHE A 219 -20.22 1.18 -15.27
C PHE A 219 -19.46 0.84 -13.97
N LYS A 220 -18.48 1.65 -13.56
CA LYS A 220 -17.66 1.37 -12.35
C LYS A 220 -18.48 1.12 -11.09
N ASP A 221 -19.63 1.78 -10.94
CA ASP A 221 -20.50 1.60 -9.77
C ASP A 221 -21.08 0.19 -9.71
N ILE A 222 -21.33 -0.43 -10.89
CA ILE A 222 -21.75 -1.83 -10.96
C ILE A 222 -20.63 -2.74 -10.50
N VAL A 223 -19.38 -2.49 -10.91
CA VAL A 223 -18.22 -3.26 -10.48
C VAL A 223 -17.96 -3.08 -8.98
N TRP A 224 -18.06 -1.87 -8.48
CA TRP A 224 -17.69 -1.54 -7.09
C TRP A 224 -18.75 -1.91 -6.07
N GLN A 225 -20.04 -1.80 -6.41
CA GLN A 225 -21.16 -1.88 -5.47
C GLN A 225 -22.19 -2.96 -5.86
N GLY A 226 -22.08 -3.52 -7.07
CA GLY A 226 -22.98 -4.56 -7.54
C GLY A 226 -22.68 -5.93 -6.94
N GLU A 227 -23.58 -6.87 -7.18
CA GLU A 227 -23.39 -8.27 -6.78
C GLU A 227 -22.55 -9.03 -7.80
N MET A 228 -21.60 -9.80 -7.33
CA MET A 228 -20.71 -10.60 -8.15
C MET A 228 -21.17 -12.06 -8.21
N TYR A 229 -21.48 -12.55 -9.40
CA TYR A 229 -21.85 -13.96 -9.64
C TYR A 229 -20.70 -14.68 -10.35
N ARG A 230 -20.18 -15.74 -9.72
CA ARG A 230 -19.11 -16.58 -10.28
C ARG A 230 -19.69 -17.72 -11.05
N LEU A 231 -19.63 -17.67 -12.37
CA LEU A 231 -20.20 -18.68 -13.27
C LEU A 231 -19.22 -19.82 -13.54
N ALA A 232 -17.91 -19.52 -13.59
CA ALA A 232 -16.84 -20.48 -13.77
C ALA A 232 -15.55 -19.94 -13.15
N SER A 233 -14.64 -20.84 -12.75
CA SER A 233 -13.27 -20.46 -12.36
C SER A 233 -12.43 -20.20 -13.60
N PRO A 234 -11.52 -19.22 -13.58
CA PRO A 234 -10.56 -19.00 -14.66
C PRO A 234 -9.57 -20.14 -14.82
#